data_fabd3471bf89d0e3fdcc9f72a323c43a
#
_entry.id   fabd3471bf89d0e3fdcc9f72a323c43a
#
_cell.length_a   1.000
_cell.length_b   1.000
_cell.length_c   1.000
_cell.angle_alpha   90.00
_cell.angle_beta   90.00
_cell.angle_gamma   90.00
#
_symmetry.space_group_name_H-M   'P 1'
#
loop_
_entity.id
_entity.type
_entity.pdbx_description
1 polymer ?
#
loop_
_entity_poly.entity_id
_entity_poly.type
_entity_poly.pdbx_seq_one_letter_code
_entity_poly.pdbx_strand_id
1 'polypeptide(L)'
;MGKREDICVVGDPAQTIYSFAGATPAFLLNFTKKYPDAEVIRLSAGYRSTPEIINLANTILRSGELGHDLDAVNSHGELPKSSAFTSESAELISIAEKVGETIKSGINPQAIAILARTNAQLEAIEDALNLVGIENQIRTAERFFERGAVREMVAAIRSGSVLSDPKGDWLSELRDLLKQFGENDKFARALIQLAYELSSDGIDSMRAFLRELEDRAEQNNPPALPGVTLATLHGAKGLEWDWVFIAGASASNLPWASAPIEEERRLFYVGITRAKRSLSISYAGEPSPFLREAGLVSA
;
A
#
# COMPACT_ATOMS: atom_id res chain seq x y z
N MET A 1 -22.82 -5.02 -26.69
CA MET A 1 -22.44 -3.62 -26.96
C MET A 1 -23.01 -3.25 -28.31
N GLY A 2 -23.78 -2.17 -28.41
CA GLY A 2 -24.34 -1.69 -29.67
C GLY A 2 -23.21 -1.14 -30.58
N LYS A 3 -23.57 -0.51 -31.69
CA LYS A 3 -22.67 0.05 -32.72
C LYS A 3 -21.78 1.25 -32.23
N ARG A 4 -21.43 1.30 -30.94
CA ARG A 4 -20.55 2.33 -30.36
C ARG A 4 -19.10 1.86 -30.48
N GLU A 5 -18.28 2.66 -31.13
CA GLU A 5 -16.84 2.44 -31.32
C GLU A 5 -15.98 3.37 -30.42
N ASP A 6 -16.62 4.19 -29.59
CA ASP A 6 -16.03 5.15 -28.67
C ASP A 6 -15.66 4.46 -27.33
N ILE A 7 -14.71 3.51 -27.37
CA ILE A 7 -14.24 2.77 -26.19
C ILE A 7 -12.80 3.17 -25.91
N CYS A 8 -12.53 3.62 -24.66
CA CYS A 8 -11.19 3.75 -24.14
C CYS A 8 -10.94 2.67 -23.08
N VAL A 9 -9.87 1.91 -23.23
CA VAL A 9 -9.44 0.88 -22.28
C VAL A 9 -8.08 1.27 -21.73
N VAL A 10 -7.95 1.33 -20.41
CA VAL A 10 -6.70 1.66 -19.71
C VAL A 10 -6.32 0.49 -18.81
N GLY A 11 -5.04 0.11 -18.81
CA GLY A 11 -4.54 -0.94 -17.94
C GLY A 11 -3.04 -1.11 -18.07
N ASP A 12 -2.49 -1.89 -17.12
CA ASP A 12 -1.09 -2.28 -17.10
C ASP A 12 -0.99 -3.80 -17.01
N PRO A 13 -0.52 -4.49 -18.08
CA PRO A 13 -0.36 -5.93 -18.06
C PRO A 13 0.61 -6.40 -16.97
N ALA A 14 1.64 -5.60 -16.66
CA ALA A 14 2.64 -5.89 -15.64
C ALA A 14 2.08 -5.82 -14.20
N GLN A 15 0.89 -5.25 -14.02
CA GLN A 15 0.19 -5.23 -12.72
C GLN A 15 -0.95 -6.25 -12.64
N THR A 16 -1.02 -7.23 -13.53
CA THR A 16 -2.01 -8.32 -13.48
C THR A 16 -1.54 -9.39 -12.49
N ILE A 17 -2.06 -9.33 -11.25
CA ILE A 17 -1.65 -10.14 -10.10
C ILE A 17 -2.82 -10.84 -9.40
N TYR A 18 -3.97 -10.97 -10.06
CA TYR A 18 -5.18 -11.61 -9.50
C TYR A 18 -5.71 -12.70 -10.46
N SER A 19 -4.83 -13.58 -10.96
CA SER A 19 -5.25 -14.67 -11.84
C SER A 19 -6.20 -15.64 -11.15
N PHE A 20 -6.01 -15.84 -9.84
CA PHE A 20 -6.91 -16.63 -9.00
C PHE A 20 -8.35 -16.07 -8.93
N ALA A 21 -8.53 -14.79 -9.23
CA ALA A 21 -9.83 -14.12 -9.36
C ALA A 21 -10.27 -13.95 -10.84
N GLY A 22 -9.59 -14.64 -11.77
CA GLY A 22 -9.92 -14.61 -13.20
C GLY A 22 -9.31 -13.44 -13.98
N ALA A 23 -8.41 -12.64 -13.38
CA ALA A 23 -7.72 -11.58 -14.10
C ALA A 23 -6.68 -12.18 -15.07
N THR A 24 -6.62 -11.64 -16.28
CA THR A 24 -5.64 -12.02 -17.30
C THR A 24 -5.15 -10.80 -18.08
N PRO A 25 -3.85 -10.69 -18.36
CA PRO A 25 -3.31 -9.63 -19.19
C PRO A 25 -3.72 -9.78 -20.66
N ALA A 26 -4.21 -10.97 -21.05
CA ALA A 26 -4.54 -11.30 -22.43
C ALA A 26 -5.60 -10.39 -23.05
N PHE A 27 -6.56 -9.89 -22.28
CA PHE A 27 -7.59 -8.97 -22.78
C PHE A 27 -6.97 -7.66 -23.27
N LEU A 28 -6.01 -7.11 -22.55
CA LEU A 28 -5.33 -5.88 -22.93
C LEU A 28 -4.33 -6.14 -24.07
N LEU A 29 -3.52 -7.19 -23.96
CA LEU A 29 -2.50 -7.55 -24.96
C LEU A 29 -3.11 -7.92 -26.33
N ASN A 30 -4.30 -8.50 -26.36
CA ASN A 30 -5.00 -8.88 -27.59
C ASN A 30 -6.07 -7.83 -28.01
N PHE A 31 -6.10 -6.66 -27.39
CA PHE A 31 -7.14 -5.67 -27.68
C PHE A 31 -7.14 -5.25 -29.16
N THR A 32 -5.97 -4.95 -29.73
CA THR A 32 -5.83 -4.59 -31.15
C THR A 32 -6.14 -5.72 -32.12
N LYS A 33 -6.01 -7.01 -31.69
CA LYS A 33 -6.47 -8.13 -32.52
C LYS A 33 -7.98 -8.17 -32.67
N LYS A 34 -8.69 -7.74 -31.62
CA LYS A 34 -10.17 -7.67 -31.62
C LYS A 34 -10.68 -6.37 -32.23
N TYR A 35 -9.91 -5.29 -32.08
CA TYR A 35 -10.21 -3.94 -32.60
C TYR A 35 -8.99 -3.43 -33.39
N PRO A 36 -8.86 -3.80 -34.68
CA PRO A 36 -7.67 -3.48 -35.48
C PRO A 36 -7.42 -2.00 -35.68
N ASP A 37 -8.46 -1.17 -35.65
CA ASP A 37 -8.39 0.28 -35.83
C ASP A 37 -8.14 1.03 -34.51
N ALA A 38 -7.97 0.30 -33.39
CA ALA A 38 -7.70 0.93 -32.10
C ALA A 38 -6.31 1.55 -32.06
N GLU A 39 -6.22 2.82 -31.67
CA GLU A 39 -4.97 3.48 -31.37
C GLU A 39 -4.43 3.01 -29.99
N VAL A 40 -3.14 2.68 -29.96
CA VAL A 40 -2.45 2.28 -28.72
C VAL A 40 -1.52 3.40 -28.27
N ILE A 41 -1.88 4.04 -27.16
CA ILE A 41 -1.05 5.07 -26.52
C ILE A 41 -0.34 4.44 -25.33
N ARG A 42 1.00 4.48 -25.30
CA ARG A 42 1.82 4.01 -24.19
C ARG A 42 2.21 5.14 -23.28
N LEU A 43 1.89 5.02 -22.00
CA LEU A 43 2.31 5.95 -20.98
C LEU A 43 3.58 5.39 -20.31
N SER A 44 4.76 5.75 -20.83
CA SER A 44 6.05 5.28 -20.30
C SER A 44 6.63 6.17 -19.21
N ALA A 45 6.24 7.45 -19.14
CA ALA A 45 6.79 8.40 -18.18
C ALA A 45 6.34 8.09 -16.74
N GLY A 46 7.31 7.77 -15.88
CA GLY A 46 7.11 7.45 -14.45
C GLY A 46 7.39 8.65 -13.56
N TYR A 47 6.34 9.25 -13.01
CA TYR A 47 6.41 10.42 -12.12
C TYR A 47 6.40 10.07 -10.62
N ARG A 48 6.33 8.79 -10.26
CA ARG A 48 6.21 8.34 -8.87
C ARG A 48 7.57 8.15 -8.22
N SER A 49 8.36 7.26 -8.77
CA SER A 49 9.57 6.72 -8.15
C SER A 49 10.83 7.38 -8.70
N THR A 50 11.92 7.26 -7.94
CA THR A 50 13.25 7.68 -8.41
C THR A 50 13.74 6.80 -9.57
N PRO A 51 14.71 7.29 -10.39
CA PRO A 51 15.30 6.51 -11.47
C PRO A 51 15.86 5.15 -11.03
N GLU A 52 16.44 5.07 -9.83
CA GLU A 52 17.05 3.86 -9.28
C GLU A 52 16.00 2.78 -9.03
N ILE A 53 14.85 3.16 -8.49
CA ILE A 53 13.72 2.26 -8.24
C ILE A 53 13.10 1.81 -9.58
N ILE A 54 12.92 2.73 -10.52
CA ILE A 54 12.39 2.44 -11.86
C ILE A 54 13.32 1.48 -12.60
N ASN A 55 14.64 1.70 -12.55
CA ASN A 55 15.61 0.82 -13.19
C ASN A 55 15.55 -0.60 -12.64
N LEU A 56 15.42 -0.75 -11.31
CA LEU A 56 15.23 -2.06 -10.68
C LEU A 56 13.93 -2.73 -11.15
N ALA A 57 12.82 -1.98 -11.18
CA ALA A 57 11.53 -2.47 -11.64
C ALA A 57 11.59 -2.93 -13.11
N ASN A 58 12.21 -2.14 -13.99
CA ASN A 58 12.42 -2.50 -15.38
C ASN A 58 13.27 -3.78 -15.52
N THR A 59 14.34 -3.94 -14.70
CA THR A 59 15.18 -5.13 -14.72
C THR A 59 14.37 -6.39 -14.41
N ILE A 60 13.50 -6.34 -13.41
CA ILE A 60 12.61 -7.46 -13.07
C ILE A 60 11.64 -7.80 -14.22
N LEU A 61 11.05 -6.79 -14.86
CA LEU A 61 10.14 -7.04 -15.98
C LEU A 61 10.85 -7.57 -17.23
N ARG A 62 12.07 -7.11 -17.54
CA ARG A 62 12.87 -7.59 -18.67
C ARG A 62 13.26 -9.06 -18.54
N SER A 63 13.37 -9.57 -17.32
CA SER A 63 13.63 -11.00 -17.05
C SER A 63 12.41 -11.88 -17.29
N GLY A 64 11.21 -11.29 -17.50
CA GLY A 64 9.95 -11.98 -17.74
C GLY A 64 9.38 -11.76 -19.14
N GLU A 65 8.14 -12.24 -19.35
CA GLU A 65 7.46 -12.21 -20.65
C GLU A 65 6.83 -10.85 -21.00
N LEU A 66 6.61 -9.97 -20.02
CA LEU A 66 5.83 -8.72 -20.17
C LEU A 66 6.71 -7.48 -19.97
N GLY A 67 7.91 -7.50 -20.52
CA GLY A 67 8.82 -6.37 -20.41
C GLY A 67 8.33 -5.14 -21.19
N HIS A 68 8.09 -4.03 -20.51
CA HIS A 68 8.09 -2.68 -21.05
C HIS A 68 8.83 -1.78 -20.08
N ASP A 69 9.60 -0.84 -20.62
CA ASP A 69 10.37 0.07 -19.79
C ASP A 69 9.54 1.29 -19.40
N LEU A 70 9.70 1.70 -18.15
CA LEU A 70 9.25 2.99 -17.67
C LEU A 70 10.45 3.96 -17.72
N ASP A 71 10.19 5.18 -18.15
CA ASP A 71 11.15 6.28 -18.18
C ASP A 71 10.99 7.11 -16.90
N ALA A 72 12.02 7.17 -16.07
CA ALA A 72 11.97 7.96 -14.85
C ALA A 72 12.08 9.45 -15.14
N VAL A 73 11.17 10.23 -14.57
CA VAL A 73 11.11 11.70 -14.72
C VAL A 73 11.61 12.42 -13.46
N ASN A 74 11.56 11.74 -12.32
CA ASN A 74 11.96 12.32 -11.04
C ASN A 74 13.49 12.47 -10.90
N SER A 75 13.91 13.25 -9.91
CA SER A 75 15.31 13.37 -9.52
C SER A 75 15.85 12.05 -8.96
N HIS A 76 17.17 11.87 -9.06
CA HIS A 76 17.88 10.73 -8.49
C HIS A 76 17.70 10.62 -6.97
N GLY A 77 17.68 9.39 -6.48
CA GLY A 77 17.56 9.02 -5.10
C GLY A 77 18.58 7.97 -4.67
N GLU A 78 18.31 7.27 -3.59
CA GLU A 78 19.16 6.18 -3.14
C GLU A 78 18.98 4.93 -3.99
N LEU A 79 20.08 4.17 -4.16
CA LEU A 79 19.99 2.85 -4.77
C LEU A 79 19.19 1.89 -3.87
N PRO A 80 18.26 1.11 -4.41
CA PRO A 80 17.64 0.02 -3.69
C PRO A 80 18.68 -0.94 -3.12
N LYS A 81 18.50 -1.37 -1.87
CA LYS A 81 19.45 -2.23 -1.16
C LYS A 81 18.77 -3.54 -0.77
N SER A 82 19.53 -4.64 -0.84
CA SER A 82 19.13 -5.91 -0.24
C SER A 82 19.98 -6.20 0.99
N SER A 83 19.38 -6.86 2.00
CA SER A 83 20.05 -7.27 3.23
C SER A 83 19.76 -8.73 3.51
N ALA A 84 20.83 -9.51 3.72
CA ALA A 84 20.76 -10.94 4.05
C ALA A 84 20.80 -11.14 5.57
N PHE A 85 20.02 -12.07 6.08
CA PHE A 85 19.98 -12.44 7.49
C PHE A 85 20.11 -13.96 7.67
N THR A 86 20.65 -14.37 8.82
CA THR A 86 20.83 -15.79 9.14
C THR A 86 19.53 -16.47 9.61
N SER A 87 18.54 -15.67 10.05
CA SER A 87 17.24 -16.15 10.50
C SER A 87 16.16 -15.08 10.27
N GLU A 88 14.91 -15.51 10.22
CA GLU A 88 13.74 -14.62 10.16
C GLU A 88 13.69 -13.69 11.38
N SER A 89 14.01 -14.18 12.57
CA SER A 89 14.05 -13.34 13.78
C SER A 89 15.09 -12.21 13.68
N ALA A 90 16.27 -12.49 13.11
CA ALA A 90 17.29 -11.46 12.90
C ALA A 90 16.83 -10.43 11.84
N GLU A 91 16.13 -10.87 10.81
CA GLU A 91 15.53 -10.00 9.80
C GLU A 91 14.49 -9.06 10.43
N LEU A 92 13.56 -9.61 11.22
CA LEU A 92 12.50 -8.84 11.89
C LEU A 92 13.05 -7.76 12.82
N ILE A 93 14.07 -8.11 13.65
CA ILE A 93 14.75 -7.15 14.52
C ILE A 93 15.36 -6.01 13.70
N SER A 94 16.10 -6.35 12.63
CA SER A 94 16.72 -5.35 11.77
C SER A 94 15.73 -4.46 11.04
N ILE A 95 14.59 -4.98 10.62
CA ILE A 95 13.51 -4.18 10.03
C ILE A 95 12.98 -3.18 11.07
N ALA A 96 12.67 -3.65 12.29
CA ALA A 96 12.14 -2.79 13.33
C ALA A 96 13.14 -1.68 13.72
N GLU A 97 14.45 -1.99 13.81
CA GLU A 97 15.51 -1.01 14.04
C GLU A 97 15.59 0.04 12.93
N LYS A 98 15.65 -0.39 11.66
CA LYS A 98 15.73 0.52 10.50
C LYS A 98 14.51 1.43 10.38
N VAL A 99 13.30 0.89 10.62
CA VAL A 99 12.07 1.68 10.65
C VAL A 99 12.13 2.71 11.79
N GLY A 100 12.58 2.30 12.98
CA GLY A 100 12.76 3.20 14.10
C GLY A 100 13.77 4.33 13.81
N GLU A 101 14.90 4.01 13.16
CA GLU A 101 15.88 5.01 12.71
C GLU A 101 15.29 5.97 11.68
N THR A 102 14.52 5.45 10.72
CA THR A 102 13.83 6.26 9.71
C THR A 102 12.84 7.24 10.36
N ILE A 103 12.06 6.79 11.33
CA ILE A 103 11.16 7.67 12.09
C ILE A 103 11.94 8.71 12.90
N LYS A 104 13.00 8.32 13.57
CA LYS A 104 13.87 9.24 14.35
C LYS A 104 14.55 10.30 13.47
N SER A 105 14.78 10.00 12.18
CA SER A 105 15.30 11.00 11.22
C SER A 105 14.25 12.04 10.78
N GLY A 106 13.02 11.97 11.30
CA GLY A 106 11.94 12.92 11.03
C GLY A 106 10.96 12.49 9.93
N ILE A 107 11.05 11.25 9.44
CA ILE A 107 10.11 10.72 8.46
C ILE A 107 8.79 10.37 9.16
N ASN A 108 7.68 10.85 8.59
CA ASN A 108 6.35 10.51 9.10
C ASN A 108 6.10 8.99 8.97
N PRO A 109 5.72 8.29 10.07
CA PRO A 109 5.41 6.86 10.02
C PRO A 109 4.40 6.47 8.92
N GLN A 110 3.43 7.33 8.61
CA GLN A 110 2.46 7.10 7.54
C GLN A 110 3.08 7.07 6.13
N ALA A 111 4.27 7.65 5.95
CA ALA A 111 5.02 7.60 4.69
C ALA A 111 5.85 6.30 4.54
N ILE A 112 5.77 5.39 5.52
CA ILE A 112 6.53 4.15 5.57
C ILE A 112 5.58 2.96 5.39
N ALA A 113 5.95 2.01 4.52
CA ALA A 113 5.28 0.74 4.43
C ALA A 113 6.26 -0.43 4.52
N ILE A 114 5.81 -1.53 5.13
CA ILE A 114 6.49 -2.82 5.09
C ILE A 114 5.59 -3.78 4.34
N LEU A 115 6.11 -4.35 3.27
CA LEU A 115 5.40 -5.26 2.40
C LEU A 115 5.95 -6.67 2.57
N ALA A 116 5.07 -7.67 2.63
CA ALA A 116 5.44 -9.07 2.69
C ALA A 116 4.57 -9.91 1.75
N ARG A 117 4.96 -11.17 1.53
CA ARG A 117 4.20 -12.07 0.64
C ARG A 117 2.93 -12.61 1.30
N THR A 118 2.95 -12.85 2.60
CA THR A 118 1.87 -13.51 3.34
C THR A 118 1.41 -12.71 4.55
N ASN A 119 0.19 -12.97 5.03
CA ASN A 119 -0.33 -12.37 6.26
C ASN A 119 0.44 -12.85 7.50
N ALA A 120 0.89 -14.11 7.54
CA ALA A 120 1.68 -14.63 8.67
C ALA A 120 3.00 -13.86 8.85
N GLN A 121 3.65 -13.47 7.75
CA GLN A 121 4.82 -12.60 7.82
C GLN A 121 4.47 -11.20 8.37
N LEU A 122 3.30 -10.64 8.00
CA LEU A 122 2.87 -9.34 8.51
C LEU A 122 2.59 -9.38 10.02
N GLU A 123 1.99 -10.45 10.52
CA GLU A 123 1.76 -10.65 11.96
C GLU A 123 3.08 -10.68 12.74
N ALA A 124 4.08 -11.42 12.25
CA ALA A 124 5.40 -11.45 12.87
C ALA A 124 6.12 -10.08 12.83
N ILE A 125 5.94 -9.31 11.76
CA ILE A 125 6.46 -7.94 11.65
C ILE A 125 5.73 -7.00 12.62
N GLU A 126 4.40 -7.12 12.72
CA GLU A 126 3.58 -6.35 13.68
C GLU A 126 4.09 -6.56 15.11
N ASP A 127 4.30 -7.82 15.50
CA ASP A 127 4.83 -8.17 16.81
C ASP A 127 6.21 -7.52 17.06
N ALA A 128 7.10 -7.59 16.08
CA ALA A 128 8.44 -7.00 16.19
C ALA A 128 8.40 -5.46 16.35
N LEU A 129 7.52 -4.78 15.62
CA LEU A 129 7.33 -3.33 15.74
C LEU A 129 6.70 -2.95 17.08
N ASN A 130 5.71 -3.72 17.54
CA ASN A 130 5.05 -3.50 18.83
C ASN A 130 6.03 -3.64 20.00
N LEU A 131 6.96 -4.60 19.95
CA LEU A 131 7.99 -4.78 20.97
C LEU A 131 8.89 -3.55 21.15
N VAL A 132 9.11 -2.77 20.09
CA VAL A 132 9.91 -1.54 20.14
C VAL A 132 9.05 -0.26 20.18
N GLY A 133 7.74 -0.40 20.36
CA GLY A 133 6.81 0.72 20.50
C GLY A 133 6.56 1.52 19.23
N ILE A 134 6.79 0.92 18.06
CA ILE A 134 6.48 1.56 16.76
C ILE A 134 5.01 1.32 16.41
N GLU A 135 4.26 2.42 16.33
CA GLU A 135 2.87 2.35 15.92
C GLU A 135 2.75 1.88 14.47
N ASN A 136 1.89 0.91 14.25
CA ASN A 136 1.73 0.28 12.96
C ASN A 136 0.29 -0.22 12.71
N GLN A 137 0.00 -0.60 11.49
CA GLN A 137 -1.31 -1.15 11.10
C GLN A 137 -1.17 -2.18 9.99
N ILE A 138 -1.77 -3.35 10.16
CA ILE A 138 -1.95 -4.30 9.06
C ILE A 138 -3.14 -3.85 8.20
N ARG A 139 -2.87 -3.65 6.90
CA ARG A 139 -3.92 -3.41 5.91
C ARG A 139 -4.55 -4.74 5.52
N THR A 140 -5.69 -5.05 6.09
CA THR A 140 -6.48 -6.25 5.79
C THR A 140 -7.45 -6.01 4.63
N ALA A 141 -7.98 -7.11 4.06
CA ALA A 141 -9.05 -7.04 3.06
C ALA A 141 -10.37 -6.49 3.62
N GLU A 142 -10.55 -6.54 4.95
CA GLU A 142 -11.72 -5.97 5.61
C GLU A 142 -11.68 -4.44 5.47
N ARG A 143 -12.72 -3.90 4.88
CA ARG A 143 -12.84 -2.46 4.68
C ARG A 143 -12.93 -1.74 6.02
N PHE A 144 -12.30 -0.58 6.10
CA PHE A 144 -12.26 0.24 7.32
C PHE A 144 -13.66 0.41 7.95
N PHE A 145 -14.64 0.82 7.14
CA PHE A 145 -16.00 1.07 7.60
C PHE A 145 -16.84 -0.19 7.89
N GLU A 146 -16.37 -1.38 7.49
CA GLU A 146 -17.02 -2.66 7.79
C GLU A 146 -16.62 -3.22 9.15
N ARG A 147 -15.53 -2.73 9.75
CA ARG A 147 -15.04 -3.15 11.06
C ARG A 147 -16.04 -2.83 12.17
N GLY A 148 -16.28 -3.79 13.06
CA GLY A 148 -17.24 -3.64 14.17
C GLY A 148 -16.99 -2.39 15.00
N ALA A 149 -15.75 -2.17 15.44
CA ALA A 149 -15.37 -0.99 16.23
C ALA A 149 -15.65 0.33 15.47
N VAL A 150 -15.34 0.39 14.18
CA VAL A 150 -15.61 1.62 13.38
C VAL A 150 -17.10 1.86 13.20
N ARG A 151 -17.89 0.80 12.99
CA ARG A 151 -19.36 0.93 12.91
C ARG A 151 -19.96 1.45 14.21
N GLU A 152 -19.46 1.00 15.35
CA GLU A 152 -19.87 1.51 16.66
C GLU A 152 -19.49 2.99 16.84
N MET A 153 -18.27 3.39 16.42
CA MET A 153 -17.84 4.81 16.43
C MET A 153 -18.72 5.67 15.52
N VAL A 154 -18.98 5.23 14.29
CA VAL A 154 -19.86 5.96 13.35
C VAL A 154 -21.30 6.07 13.90
N ALA A 155 -21.80 5.01 14.54
CA ALA A 155 -23.11 5.05 15.22
C ALA A 155 -23.14 6.04 16.39
N ALA A 156 -22.05 6.11 17.18
CA ALA A 156 -21.89 7.09 18.25
C ALA A 156 -21.85 8.52 17.70
N ILE A 157 -21.09 8.76 16.62
CA ILE A 157 -21.03 10.07 15.93
C ILE A 157 -22.43 10.45 15.41
N ARG A 158 -23.18 9.52 14.83
CA ARG A 158 -24.56 9.75 14.36
C ARG A 158 -25.46 10.18 15.50
N SER A 159 -25.40 9.49 16.63
CA SER A 159 -26.20 9.86 17.83
C SER A 159 -25.76 11.21 18.39
N GLY A 160 -24.47 11.47 18.50
CA GLY A 160 -23.90 12.73 18.96
C GLY A 160 -24.27 13.91 18.07
N SER A 161 -24.31 13.72 16.74
CA SER A 161 -24.63 14.77 15.77
C SER A 161 -26.04 15.34 15.91
N VAL A 162 -26.94 14.61 16.55
CA VAL A 162 -28.30 15.07 16.87
C VAL A 162 -28.31 16.00 18.07
N LEU A 163 -27.37 15.80 19.01
CA LEU A 163 -27.29 16.54 20.29
C LEU A 163 -26.26 17.67 20.25
N SER A 164 -25.42 17.70 19.22
CA SER A 164 -24.34 18.69 19.04
C SER A 164 -24.92 20.11 18.92
N ASP A 165 -24.31 21.04 19.63
CA ASP A 165 -24.66 22.48 19.50
C ASP A 165 -24.18 23.01 18.14
N PRO A 166 -25.04 23.54 17.28
CA PRO A 166 -24.65 24.08 15.98
C PRO A 166 -23.62 25.23 16.05
N LYS A 167 -23.44 25.81 17.22
CA LYS A 167 -22.47 26.89 17.50
C LYS A 167 -21.31 26.43 18.39
N GLY A 168 -21.29 25.16 18.79
CA GLY A 168 -20.30 24.57 19.65
C GLY A 168 -19.01 24.21 18.90
N ASP A 169 -17.98 23.86 19.66
CA ASP A 169 -16.74 23.25 19.10
C ASP A 169 -16.98 21.77 18.83
N TRP A 170 -17.50 21.47 17.64
CA TRP A 170 -17.82 20.11 17.22
C TRP A 170 -16.59 19.17 17.19
N LEU A 171 -15.38 19.71 17.00
CA LEU A 171 -14.14 18.92 17.05
C LEU A 171 -13.84 18.45 18.47
N SER A 172 -14.07 19.32 19.45
CA SER A 172 -13.93 18.96 20.87
C SER A 172 -15.00 17.95 21.28
N GLU A 173 -16.24 18.16 20.87
CA GLU A 173 -17.34 17.22 21.10
C GLU A 173 -17.08 15.85 20.49
N LEU A 174 -16.56 15.80 19.24
CA LEU A 174 -16.19 14.56 18.57
C LEU A 174 -15.08 13.83 19.32
N ARG A 175 -14.04 14.56 19.76
CA ARG A 175 -12.94 13.97 20.52
C ARG A 175 -13.43 13.36 21.83
N ASP A 176 -14.25 14.09 22.57
CA ASP A 176 -14.80 13.61 23.84
C ASP A 176 -15.72 12.40 23.63
N LEU A 177 -16.52 12.41 22.58
CA LEU A 177 -17.35 11.28 22.19
C LEU A 177 -16.51 10.01 21.88
N LEU A 178 -15.41 10.16 21.15
CA LEU A 178 -14.59 9.03 20.74
C LEU A 178 -13.66 8.51 21.86
N LYS A 179 -13.42 9.27 22.93
CA LYS A 179 -12.64 8.80 24.10
C LYS A 179 -13.21 7.53 24.75
N GLN A 180 -14.52 7.30 24.65
CA GLN A 180 -15.13 6.08 25.19
C GLN A 180 -14.63 4.77 24.55
N PHE A 181 -14.05 4.85 23.34
CA PHE A 181 -13.48 3.73 22.63
C PHE A 181 -12.00 3.49 22.97
N GLY A 182 -11.39 4.36 23.78
CA GLY A 182 -10.00 4.30 24.20
C GLY A 182 -9.18 5.51 23.71
N GLU A 183 -8.40 6.12 24.61
CA GLU A 183 -7.59 7.31 24.27
C GLU A 183 -6.57 7.06 23.16
N ASN A 184 -6.08 5.82 23.05
CA ASN A 184 -5.08 5.41 22.07
C ASN A 184 -5.65 4.52 20.96
N ASP A 185 -6.99 4.39 20.85
CA ASP A 185 -7.57 3.60 19.77
C ASP A 185 -7.22 4.19 18.40
N LYS A 186 -6.65 3.36 17.54
CA LYS A 186 -6.15 3.78 16.22
C LYS A 186 -7.24 4.27 15.27
N PHE A 187 -8.46 3.71 15.38
CA PHE A 187 -9.58 4.11 14.52
C PHE A 187 -10.18 5.41 14.99
N ALA A 188 -10.34 5.58 16.31
CA ALA A 188 -10.78 6.85 16.90
C ALA A 188 -9.81 7.98 16.51
N ARG A 189 -8.51 7.77 16.62
CA ARG A 189 -7.50 8.75 16.23
C ARG A 189 -7.54 9.08 14.74
N ALA A 190 -7.75 8.08 13.88
CA ALA A 190 -7.89 8.30 12.44
C ALA A 190 -9.12 9.13 12.09
N LEU A 191 -10.26 8.87 12.76
CA LEU A 191 -11.49 9.67 12.59
C LEU A 191 -11.31 11.10 13.09
N ILE A 192 -10.65 11.29 14.23
CA ILE A 192 -10.35 12.61 14.79
C ILE A 192 -9.41 13.38 13.84
N GLN A 193 -8.35 12.75 13.33
CA GLN A 193 -7.44 13.40 12.40
C GLN A 193 -8.16 13.81 11.10
N LEU A 194 -8.96 12.92 10.52
CA LEU A 194 -9.78 13.23 9.35
C LEU A 194 -10.69 14.43 9.62
N ALA A 195 -11.30 14.50 10.80
CA ALA A 195 -12.17 15.62 11.18
C ALA A 195 -11.42 16.95 11.22
N TYR A 196 -10.16 16.97 11.71
CA TYR A 196 -9.33 18.18 11.69
C TYR A 196 -8.97 18.59 10.25
N GLU A 197 -8.59 17.64 9.39
CA GLU A 197 -8.27 17.90 7.98
C GLU A 197 -9.49 18.50 7.26
N LEU A 198 -10.65 17.86 7.38
CA LEU A 198 -11.89 18.31 6.74
C LEU A 198 -12.44 19.62 7.32
N SER A 199 -12.18 19.91 8.59
CA SER A 199 -12.54 21.21 9.18
C SER A 199 -11.77 22.35 8.51
N SER A 200 -10.50 22.12 8.13
CA SER A 200 -9.71 23.07 7.36
C SER A 200 -10.23 23.26 5.93
N ASP A 201 -10.92 22.24 5.39
CA ASP A 201 -11.54 22.23 4.06
C ASP A 201 -13.00 22.70 4.05
N GLY A 202 -13.51 23.17 5.20
CA GLY A 202 -14.82 23.80 5.31
C GLY A 202 -15.94 22.94 5.91
N ILE A 203 -15.65 21.75 6.44
CA ILE A 203 -16.60 20.99 7.26
C ILE A 203 -16.73 21.69 8.63
N ASP A 204 -17.91 22.17 8.95
CA ASP A 204 -18.17 23.07 10.08
C ASP A 204 -18.98 22.43 11.23
N SER A 205 -19.40 21.18 11.09
CA SER A 205 -20.28 20.53 12.06
C SER A 205 -20.14 19.00 12.06
N MET A 206 -20.43 18.38 13.20
CA MET A 206 -20.46 16.92 13.34
C MET A 206 -21.44 16.25 12.34
N ARG A 207 -22.53 16.91 12.00
CA ARG A 207 -23.50 16.42 11.01
C ARG A 207 -22.94 16.45 9.59
N ALA A 208 -22.18 17.48 9.24
CA ALA A 208 -21.49 17.56 7.94
C ALA A 208 -20.37 16.51 7.86
N PHE A 209 -19.62 16.33 8.95
CA PHE A 209 -18.61 15.28 9.06
C PHE A 209 -19.20 13.87 8.92
N LEU A 210 -20.35 13.60 9.55
CA LEU A 210 -21.03 12.30 9.41
C LEU A 210 -21.40 12.00 7.96
N ARG A 211 -21.92 12.99 7.22
CA ARG A 211 -22.25 12.84 5.79
C ARG A 211 -21.00 12.49 4.98
N GLU A 212 -19.91 13.20 5.23
CA GLU A 212 -18.63 12.90 4.56
C GLU A 212 -18.14 11.47 4.86
N LEU A 213 -18.31 10.97 6.09
CA LEU A 213 -17.98 9.59 6.44
C LEU A 213 -18.86 8.58 5.68
N GLU A 214 -20.15 8.87 5.50
CA GLU A 214 -21.08 8.03 4.74
C GLU A 214 -20.69 7.99 3.25
N ASP A 215 -20.40 9.13 2.64
CA ASP A 215 -19.92 9.24 1.26
C ASP A 215 -18.58 8.49 1.05
N ARG A 216 -17.65 8.63 2.00
CA ARG A 216 -16.38 7.89 1.99
C ARG A 216 -16.56 6.38 2.14
N ALA A 217 -17.53 5.95 2.94
CA ALA A 217 -17.84 4.54 3.10
C ALA A 217 -18.38 3.94 1.79
N GLU A 218 -19.26 4.63 1.08
CA GLU A 218 -19.78 4.21 -0.23
C GLU A 218 -18.66 4.14 -1.29
N GLN A 219 -17.78 5.12 -1.30
CA GLN A 219 -16.63 5.20 -2.22
C GLN A 219 -15.45 4.31 -1.82
N ASN A 220 -15.52 3.66 -0.65
CA ASN A 220 -14.40 2.92 -0.04
C ASN A 220 -13.12 3.76 0.07
N ASN A 221 -13.25 5.00 0.53
CA ASN A 221 -12.17 5.96 0.75
C ASN A 221 -11.96 6.21 2.25
N PRO A 222 -11.30 5.28 2.99
CA PRO A 222 -11.11 5.39 4.43
C PRO A 222 -10.10 6.50 4.79
N PRO A 223 -10.16 7.01 6.04
CA PRO A 223 -9.09 7.85 6.56
C PRO A 223 -7.77 7.10 6.62
N ALA A 224 -6.68 7.84 6.52
CA ALA A 224 -5.35 7.29 6.77
C ALA A 224 -5.24 6.88 8.24
N LEU A 225 -4.89 5.62 8.49
CA LEU A 225 -4.59 5.17 9.85
C LEU A 225 -3.19 5.65 10.27
N PRO A 226 -3.01 5.98 11.56
CA PRO A 226 -1.69 6.37 12.06
C PRO A 226 -0.72 5.19 12.03
N GLY A 227 0.59 5.51 11.98
CA GLY A 227 1.66 4.55 12.06
C GLY A 227 2.13 3.99 10.70
N VAL A 228 3.05 3.04 10.80
CA VAL A 228 3.64 2.33 9.65
C VAL A 228 2.62 1.39 9.03
N THR A 229 2.51 1.39 7.71
CA THR A 229 1.58 0.48 7.03
C THR A 229 2.23 -0.88 6.79
N LEU A 230 1.57 -1.94 7.23
CA LEU A 230 1.90 -3.33 6.90
C LEU A 230 0.91 -3.85 5.88
N ALA A 231 1.38 -4.36 4.74
CA ALA A 231 0.50 -4.87 3.70
C ALA A 231 1.12 -6.08 2.99
N THR A 232 0.29 -6.98 2.49
CA THR A 232 0.79 -7.96 1.53
C THR A 232 1.14 -7.26 0.22
N LEU A 233 2.06 -7.85 -0.57
CA LEU A 233 2.38 -7.36 -1.91
C LEU A 233 1.11 -7.19 -2.77
N HIS A 234 0.14 -8.10 -2.63
CA HIS A 234 -1.16 -7.99 -3.28
C HIS A 234 -1.99 -6.80 -2.76
N GLY A 235 -2.04 -6.64 -1.43
CA GLY A 235 -2.78 -5.56 -0.77
C GLY A 235 -2.18 -4.17 -1.01
N ALA A 236 -0.93 -4.11 -1.45
CA ALA A 236 -0.24 -2.87 -1.77
C ALA A 236 -0.58 -2.32 -3.16
N LYS A 237 -1.25 -3.11 -4.02
CA LYS A 237 -1.63 -2.63 -5.36
C LYS A 237 -2.52 -1.41 -5.28
N GLY A 238 -2.18 -0.37 -6.06
CA GLY A 238 -2.91 0.91 -6.07
C GLY A 238 -2.45 1.92 -5.02
N LEU A 239 -1.58 1.51 -4.10
CA LEU A 239 -1.03 2.37 -3.05
C LEU A 239 0.39 2.81 -3.38
N GLU A 240 0.93 3.74 -2.55
CA GLU A 240 2.30 4.23 -2.71
C GLU A 240 2.78 4.90 -1.42
N TRP A 241 4.07 4.76 -1.12
CA TRP A 241 4.71 5.34 0.06
C TRP A 241 6.09 5.90 -0.30
N ASP A 242 6.57 6.85 0.47
CA ASP A 242 7.91 7.40 0.26
C ASP A 242 8.98 6.35 0.56
N TRP A 243 8.78 5.55 1.61
CA TRP A 243 9.70 4.54 2.11
C TRP A 243 9.03 3.17 2.12
N VAL A 244 9.61 2.23 1.40
CA VAL A 244 9.09 0.85 1.34
C VAL A 244 10.17 -0.13 1.76
N PHE A 245 9.80 -1.04 2.66
CA PHE A 245 10.56 -2.22 3.04
C PHE A 245 9.83 -3.45 2.48
N ILE A 246 10.52 -4.27 1.69
CA ILE A 246 9.99 -5.58 1.28
C ILE A 246 10.70 -6.64 2.13
N ALA A 247 9.94 -7.30 3.01
CA ALA A 247 10.43 -8.27 3.96
C ALA A 247 10.22 -9.71 3.46
N GLY A 248 11.11 -10.61 3.87
CA GLY A 248 10.99 -12.04 3.60
C GLY A 248 11.10 -12.40 2.12
N ALA A 249 11.94 -11.69 1.34
CA ALA A 249 12.20 -11.97 -0.06
C ALA A 249 13.15 -13.17 -0.24
N SER A 250 12.89 -14.27 0.47
CA SER A 250 13.62 -15.54 0.39
C SER A 250 12.99 -16.48 -0.63
N ALA A 251 13.77 -17.46 -1.11
CA ALA A 251 13.33 -18.44 -2.10
C ALA A 251 12.16 -19.32 -1.61
N SER A 252 11.99 -19.46 -0.29
CA SER A 252 10.88 -20.19 0.32
C SER A 252 9.55 -19.42 0.26
N ASN A 253 9.60 -18.08 0.13
CA ASN A 253 8.44 -17.21 0.23
C ASN A 253 8.08 -16.54 -1.10
N LEU A 254 9.07 -16.22 -1.92
CA LEU A 254 8.92 -15.48 -3.17
C LEU A 254 9.89 -16.02 -4.24
N PRO A 255 9.39 -16.68 -5.31
CA PRO A 255 7.99 -16.90 -5.66
C PRO A 255 7.28 -17.90 -4.74
N TRP A 256 5.96 -17.74 -4.58
CA TRP A 256 5.15 -18.73 -3.89
C TRP A 256 5.06 -20.02 -4.70
N ALA A 257 5.38 -21.16 -4.07
CA ALA A 257 5.62 -22.43 -4.77
C ALA A 257 4.47 -22.92 -5.67
N SER A 258 3.23 -22.61 -5.35
CA SER A 258 2.05 -23.01 -6.13
C SER A 258 1.55 -21.96 -7.12
N ALA A 259 2.17 -20.79 -7.17
CA ALA A 259 1.78 -19.72 -8.07
C ALA A 259 2.62 -19.71 -9.36
N PRO A 260 2.06 -19.24 -10.49
CA PRO A 260 2.83 -19.06 -11.72
C PRO A 260 3.98 -18.07 -11.50
N ILE A 261 5.19 -18.43 -11.92
CA ILE A 261 6.42 -17.64 -11.72
C ILE A 261 6.27 -16.21 -12.27
N GLU A 262 5.64 -16.06 -13.43
CA GLU A 262 5.44 -14.76 -14.06
C GLU A 262 4.44 -13.87 -13.32
N GLU A 263 3.48 -14.45 -12.60
CA GLU A 263 2.59 -13.70 -11.73
C GLU A 263 3.31 -13.23 -10.47
N GLU A 264 4.14 -14.08 -9.86
CA GLU A 264 4.97 -13.71 -8.72
C GLU A 264 6.03 -12.66 -9.09
N ARG A 265 6.57 -12.71 -10.32
CA ARG A 265 7.44 -11.66 -10.87
C ARG A 265 6.71 -10.32 -10.96
N ARG A 266 5.48 -10.30 -11.51
CA ARG A 266 4.64 -9.10 -11.54
C ARG A 266 4.27 -8.62 -10.13
N LEU A 267 4.04 -9.55 -9.21
CA LEU A 267 3.77 -9.21 -7.83
C LEU A 267 4.97 -8.51 -7.16
N PHE A 268 6.17 -9.00 -7.39
CA PHE A 268 7.39 -8.37 -6.90
C PHE A 268 7.61 -6.99 -7.55
N TYR A 269 7.40 -6.87 -8.86
CA TYR A 269 7.39 -5.59 -9.57
C TYR A 269 6.38 -4.60 -8.97
N VAL A 270 5.16 -5.05 -8.67
CA VAL A 270 4.15 -4.22 -7.99
C VAL A 270 4.71 -3.73 -6.65
N GLY A 271 5.31 -4.59 -5.84
CA GLY A 271 5.91 -4.19 -4.57
C GLY A 271 6.99 -3.12 -4.73
N ILE A 272 7.94 -3.31 -5.66
CA ILE A 272 9.01 -2.35 -5.96
C ILE A 272 8.43 -0.99 -6.35
N THR A 273 7.44 -0.98 -7.24
CA THR A 273 6.82 0.26 -7.75
C THR A 273 5.91 0.97 -6.75
N ARG A 274 5.77 0.48 -5.52
CA ARG A 274 5.09 1.19 -4.43
C ARG A 274 5.98 2.23 -3.77
N ALA A 275 7.29 2.11 -3.91
CA ALA A 275 8.25 3.04 -3.35
C ALA A 275 8.39 4.31 -4.22
N LYS A 276 8.36 5.48 -3.58
CA LYS A 276 8.64 6.76 -4.24
C LYS A 276 10.12 7.14 -4.14
N ARG A 277 10.70 7.08 -2.93
CA ARG A 277 12.03 7.63 -2.62
C ARG A 277 13.04 6.59 -2.19
N SER A 278 12.64 5.63 -1.38
CA SER A 278 13.55 4.64 -0.81
C SER A 278 12.92 3.26 -0.82
N LEU A 279 13.73 2.26 -1.20
CA LEU A 279 13.36 0.86 -1.23
C LEU A 279 14.45 0.03 -0.56
N SER A 280 14.08 -0.69 0.49
CA SER A 280 14.90 -1.69 1.15
C SER A 280 14.26 -3.06 1.02
N ILE A 281 15.05 -4.08 0.72
CA ILE A 281 14.57 -5.46 0.57
C ILE A 281 15.36 -6.33 1.52
N SER A 282 14.72 -7.26 2.21
CA SER A 282 15.39 -8.16 3.15
C SER A 282 14.98 -9.60 2.92
N TYR A 283 15.85 -10.51 3.30
CA TYR A 283 15.60 -11.95 3.24
C TYR A 283 16.41 -12.70 4.29
N ALA A 284 15.88 -13.84 4.74
CA ALA A 284 16.58 -14.78 5.60
C ALA A 284 16.85 -16.07 4.84
N GLY A 285 18.07 -16.60 4.96
CA GLY A 285 18.51 -17.81 4.26
C GLY A 285 18.75 -17.59 2.77
N GLU A 286 18.19 -18.47 1.93
CA GLU A 286 18.38 -18.42 0.47
C GLU A 286 17.59 -17.27 -0.16
N PRO A 287 18.23 -16.36 -0.92
CA PRO A 287 17.53 -15.24 -1.55
C PRO A 287 16.57 -15.70 -2.64
N SER A 288 15.48 -14.96 -2.80
CA SER A 288 14.59 -15.12 -3.94
C SER A 288 15.35 -15.07 -5.26
N PRO A 289 15.01 -15.90 -6.26
CA PRO A 289 15.59 -15.81 -7.61
C PRO A 289 15.40 -14.42 -8.21
N PHE A 290 14.34 -13.70 -7.86
CA PHE A 290 14.10 -12.34 -8.33
C PHE A 290 15.16 -11.35 -7.84
N LEU A 291 15.78 -11.57 -6.68
CA LEU A 291 16.89 -10.72 -6.20
C LEU A 291 18.16 -10.94 -7.01
N ARG A 292 18.40 -12.18 -7.49
CA ARG A 292 19.52 -12.48 -8.41
C ARG A 292 19.29 -11.86 -9.77
N GLU A 293 18.10 -12.01 -10.33
CA GLU A 293 17.69 -11.37 -11.59
C GLU A 293 17.81 -9.84 -11.54
N ALA A 294 17.51 -9.26 -10.38
CA ALA A 294 17.65 -7.84 -10.12
C ALA A 294 19.10 -7.35 -9.95
N GLY A 295 20.06 -8.27 -9.85
CA GLY A 295 21.45 -7.92 -9.55
C GLY A 295 21.68 -7.40 -8.12
N LEU A 296 20.75 -7.67 -7.20
CA LEU A 296 20.83 -7.22 -5.81
C LEU A 296 21.61 -8.19 -4.91
N VAL A 297 21.86 -9.40 -5.37
CA VAL A 297 22.68 -10.43 -4.71
C VAL A 297 23.54 -11.11 -5.74
N SER A 298 24.71 -11.57 -5.32
CA SER A 298 25.62 -12.36 -6.19
C SER A 298 24.99 -13.69 -6.55
N ALA A 299 25.34 -14.19 -7.73
CA ALA A 299 24.90 -15.49 -8.24
C ALA A 299 25.43 -16.64 -7.37
#